data_77b862c503dc43cf83fa850d885b09de
#
_entry.id   77b862c503dc43cf83fa850d885b09de
#
_cell.length_a   1.000
_cell.length_b   1.000
_cell.length_c   1.000
_cell.angle_alpha   90.00
_cell.angle_beta   90.00
_cell.angle_gamma   90.00
#
_symmetry.space_group_name_H-M   'P 1'
#
loop_
_entity.id
_entity.type
_entity.pdbx_description
1 polymer ?
#
loop_
_entity_poly.entity_id
_entity_poly.type
_entity_poly.pdbx_seq_one_letter_code
_entity_poly.pdbx_strand_id
1 'polypeptide(L)'
;MVHNELHALDLAIIGAYLIAMVLIGLVVVKKVRSMDDYYLGGRSFGPLVLMATVCATIIGGSGLMGRAGVAYSSGFKAIMTALPYLLGMFIFSGLAGRISDVGTKFGVTSIPDLFEQRFGKTAKVVLGCLIAFTMMGTVASQVTATATIINMLGGEIGISYELGALIACAVFIIYTATSGLFGVIYTDVFQFVMLILFVYILIPASSLVKLGGIGNFVQNLAPELAKPYIDGGIVGDIITYFVFTLAGAEMWQWAFAAKNRRSAKEGLFLGTLAYGLTIPLVWFMGVVAHQLVPAEKIAAYGSTDAVVPALAIEILPVGLTGLALAGILSVIMSTADSYLIVSVQTCVHDIYKVFRPDTPERKELRLTRVFAVVLPLGALLIALYIKNAYNILMFAWSFYAAAAGLPAFAALYWKKATKAGVLSGMAAGFTVTIAWKLLGQPFGLGATVPGAIACALALVLVSLATCKKHPSVYLDPRKA
;
A
#
# COMPACT_ATOMS: atom_id res chain seq x y z
N MET A 1 12.94 -11.18 -36.19
CA MET A 1 12.23 -10.52 -35.08
C MET A 1 11.32 -11.57 -34.48
N VAL A 2 11.71 -12.15 -33.35
CA VAL A 2 10.83 -13.07 -32.62
C VAL A 2 9.87 -12.16 -31.87
N HIS A 3 8.61 -12.05 -32.30
CA HIS A 3 7.56 -11.54 -31.46
C HIS A 3 7.45 -12.52 -30.29
N ASN A 4 7.87 -12.10 -29.09
CA ASN A 4 7.60 -12.88 -27.90
C ASN A 4 6.11 -12.72 -27.56
N GLU A 5 5.32 -13.62 -28.14
CA GLU A 5 3.93 -13.84 -27.75
C GLU A 5 3.91 -14.66 -26.47
N LEU A 6 2.90 -14.46 -25.62
CA LEU A 6 2.76 -15.26 -24.43
C LEU A 6 2.47 -16.71 -24.80
N HIS A 7 3.30 -17.61 -24.33
CA HIS A 7 3.15 -19.04 -24.61
C HIS A 7 2.18 -19.70 -23.60
N ALA A 8 1.52 -20.77 -24.01
CA ALA A 8 0.62 -21.54 -23.15
C ALA A 8 1.27 -21.97 -21.81
N LEU A 9 2.59 -22.22 -21.81
CA LEU A 9 3.36 -22.53 -20.61
C LEU A 9 3.38 -21.35 -19.61
N ASP A 10 3.52 -20.12 -20.10
CA ASP A 10 3.51 -18.92 -19.23
C ASP A 10 2.16 -18.76 -18.55
N LEU A 11 1.07 -18.94 -19.31
CA LEU A 11 -0.30 -18.91 -18.77
C LEU A 11 -0.55 -20.04 -17.76
N ALA A 12 -0.02 -21.25 -18.04
CA ALA A 12 -0.11 -22.37 -17.11
C ALA A 12 0.62 -22.10 -15.78
N ILE A 13 1.80 -21.47 -15.82
CA ILE A 13 2.56 -21.07 -14.62
C ILE A 13 1.77 -20.02 -13.81
N ILE A 14 1.24 -19.00 -14.46
CA ILE A 14 0.40 -17.98 -13.80
C ILE A 14 -0.83 -18.63 -13.17
N GLY A 15 -1.51 -19.49 -13.92
CA GLY A 15 -2.68 -20.24 -13.41
C GLY A 15 -2.34 -21.12 -12.20
N ALA A 16 -1.21 -21.84 -12.26
CA ALA A 16 -0.73 -22.67 -11.15
C ALA A 16 -0.42 -21.82 -9.90
N TYR A 17 0.21 -20.63 -10.08
CA TYR A 17 0.44 -19.68 -9.01
C TYR A 17 -0.89 -19.24 -8.35
N LEU A 18 -1.88 -18.81 -9.13
CA LEU A 18 -3.17 -18.35 -8.60
C LEU A 18 -3.91 -19.49 -7.86
N ILE A 19 -3.89 -20.72 -8.40
CA ILE A 19 -4.45 -21.88 -7.73
C ILE A 19 -3.73 -22.16 -6.40
N ALA A 20 -2.39 -22.11 -6.39
CA ALA A 20 -1.61 -22.31 -5.18
C ALA A 20 -1.97 -21.30 -4.08
N MET A 21 -2.17 -20.01 -4.43
CA MET A 21 -2.58 -18.97 -3.48
C MET A 21 -3.95 -19.29 -2.87
N VAL A 22 -4.93 -19.67 -3.69
CA VAL A 22 -6.27 -20.06 -3.21
C VAL A 22 -6.18 -21.27 -2.28
N LEU A 23 -5.39 -22.30 -2.63
CA LEU A 23 -5.23 -23.51 -1.81
C LEU A 23 -4.57 -23.17 -0.46
N ILE A 24 -3.53 -22.34 -0.43
CA ILE A 24 -2.91 -21.90 0.83
C ILE A 24 -3.94 -21.17 1.70
N GLY A 25 -4.72 -20.24 1.14
CA GLY A 25 -5.79 -19.55 1.85
C GLY A 25 -6.80 -20.50 2.49
N LEU A 26 -7.26 -21.51 1.74
CA LEU A 26 -8.21 -22.51 2.23
C LEU A 26 -7.65 -23.41 3.35
N VAL A 27 -6.35 -23.70 3.33
CA VAL A 27 -5.69 -24.46 4.40
C VAL A 27 -5.56 -23.64 5.67
N VAL A 28 -5.20 -22.37 5.53
CA VAL A 28 -4.92 -21.48 6.66
C VAL A 28 -6.20 -21.00 7.37
N VAL A 29 -7.34 -20.95 6.67
CA VAL A 29 -8.64 -20.55 7.26
C VAL A 29 -9.00 -21.36 8.52
N LYS A 30 -8.54 -22.60 8.61
CA LYS A 30 -8.79 -23.49 9.77
C LYS A 30 -8.05 -23.05 11.04
N LYS A 31 -7.06 -22.16 10.93
CA LYS A 31 -6.26 -21.63 12.06
C LYS A 31 -6.88 -20.37 12.67
N VAL A 32 -7.78 -19.68 11.96
CA VAL A 32 -8.45 -18.47 12.44
C VAL A 32 -9.60 -18.88 13.36
N ARG A 33 -9.44 -18.68 14.68
CA ARG A 33 -10.41 -19.07 15.70
C ARG A 33 -11.04 -17.88 16.43
N SER A 34 -10.39 -16.72 16.41
CA SER A 34 -10.83 -15.49 17.08
C SER A 34 -10.71 -14.28 16.17
N MET A 35 -11.32 -13.15 16.56
CA MET A 35 -11.13 -11.89 15.85
C MET A 35 -9.71 -11.33 15.99
N ASP A 36 -9.02 -11.62 17.09
CA ASP A 36 -7.60 -11.27 17.26
C ASP A 36 -6.70 -12.05 16.28
N ASP A 37 -7.01 -13.33 16.04
CA ASP A 37 -6.35 -14.11 14.98
C ASP A 37 -6.62 -13.50 13.59
N TYR A 38 -7.88 -13.09 13.35
CA TYR A 38 -8.26 -12.52 12.05
C TYR A 38 -7.60 -11.17 11.78
N TYR A 39 -7.54 -10.25 12.77
CA TYR A 39 -7.04 -8.89 12.58
C TYR A 39 -5.56 -8.72 12.89
N LEU A 40 -5.00 -9.50 13.83
CA LEU A 40 -3.63 -9.35 14.33
C LEU A 40 -2.80 -10.64 14.27
N GLY A 41 -3.35 -11.73 13.73
CA GLY A 41 -2.64 -13.01 13.68
C GLY A 41 -2.17 -13.52 15.03
N GLY A 42 -2.98 -13.28 16.08
CA GLY A 42 -2.67 -13.69 17.46
C GLY A 42 -1.41 -13.03 18.04
N ARG A 43 -0.94 -11.90 17.51
CA ARG A 43 0.27 -11.17 17.94
C ARG A 43 1.51 -12.08 18.03
N SER A 44 1.71 -12.94 17.03
CA SER A 44 2.70 -14.03 17.09
C SER A 44 3.94 -13.82 16.21
N PHE A 45 4.00 -12.73 15.41
CA PHE A 45 4.98 -12.61 14.35
C PHE A 45 6.35 -12.13 14.82
N GLY A 46 7.38 -12.88 14.41
CA GLY A 46 8.79 -12.55 14.64
C GLY A 46 9.35 -11.58 13.59
N PRO A 47 10.60 -11.09 13.77
CA PRO A 47 11.17 -10.04 12.91
C PRO A 47 11.27 -10.40 11.43
N LEU A 48 11.66 -11.63 11.09
CA LEU A 48 11.83 -12.04 9.69
C LEU A 48 10.52 -12.19 8.95
N VAL A 49 9.47 -12.67 9.63
CA VAL A 49 8.13 -12.76 9.06
C VAL A 49 7.58 -11.37 8.81
N LEU A 50 7.73 -10.45 9.79
CA LEU A 50 7.34 -9.06 9.63
C LEU A 50 8.15 -8.36 8.53
N MET A 51 9.45 -8.63 8.40
CA MET A 51 10.27 -8.11 7.30
C MET A 51 9.68 -8.51 5.93
N ALA A 52 9.36 -9.79 5.77
CA ALA A 52 8.85 -10.31 4.51
C ALA A 52 7.47 -9.70 4.16
N THR A 53 6.53 -9.67 5.11
CA THR A 53 5.19 -9.10 4.90
C THR A 53 5.25 -7.58 4.66
N VAL A 54 6.06 -6.85 5.42
CA VAL A 54 6.28 -5.41 5.23
C VAL A 54 6.80 -5.12 3.83
N CYS A 55 7.85 -5.82 3.39
CA CYS A 55 8.43 -5.62 2.07
C CYS A 55 7.43 -6.01 0.95
N ALA A 56 6.80 -7.19 1.05
CA ALA A 56 5.84 -7.66 0.07
C ALA A 56 4.63 -6.71 -0.08
N THR A 57 4.09 -6.21 1.05
CA THR A 57 2.90 -5.35 1.03
C THR A 57 3.20 -3.92 0.56
N ILE A 58 4.34 -3.33 0.95
CA ILE A 58 4.63 -1.91 0.65
C ILE A 58 4.90 -1.69 -0.83
N ILE A 59 5.48 -2.67 -1.51
CA ILE A 59 5.84 -2.52 -2.91
C ILE A 59 4.59 -2.39 -3.78
N GLY A 60 3.66 -3.32 -3.69
CA GLY A 60 2.39 -3.31 -4.41
C GLY A 60 2.48 -3.08 -5.93
N GLY A 61 1.36 -3.19 -6.62
CA GLY A 61 1.28 -2.92 -8.06
C GLY A 61 1.62 -1.47 -8.40
N SER A 62 1.10 -0.51 -7.66
CA SER A 62 1.41 0.91 -7.85
C SER A 62 2.87 1.25 -7.49
N GLY A 63 3.46 0.57 -6.50
CA GLY A 63 4.86 0.74 -6.11
C GLY A 63 5.84 0.12 -7.10
N LEU A 64 5.51 -0.99 -7.71
CA LEU A 64 6.33 -1.65 -8.74
C LEU A 64 5.99 -1.10 -10.14
N MET A 65 4.79 -1.35 -10.63
CA MET A 65 4.39 -1.02 -12.00
C MET A 65 4.21 0.49 -12.18
N GLY A 66 3.46 1.13 -11.29
CA GLY A 66 3.20 2.57 -11.37
C GLY A 66 4.47 3.39 -11.21
N ARG A 67 5.35 3.03 -10.27
CA ARG A 67 6.61 3.75 -10.09
C ARG A 67 7.63 3.48 -11.19
N ALA A 68 7.67 2.29 -11.76
CA ALA A 68 8.44 2.01 -12.97
C ALA A 68 7.89 2.79 -14.18
N GLY A 69 6.57 2.97 -14.28
CA GLY A 69 5.94 3.85 -15.26
C GLY A 69 6.33 5.32 -15.10
N VAL A 70 6.43 5.81 -13.85
CA VAL A 70 7.00 7.14 -13.56
C VAL A 70 8.47 7.21 -13.94
N ALA A 71 9.27 6.15 -13.70
CA ALA A 71 10.66 6.11 -14.13
C ALA A 71 10.81 6.08 -15.66
N TYR A 72 9.93 5.35 -16.34
CA TYR A 72 9.85 5.34 -17.79
C TYR A 72 9.57 6.73 -18.37
N SER A 73 8.59 7.47 -17.84
CA SER A 73 8.18 8.78 -18.35
C SER A 73 9.02 9.96 -17.82
N SER A 74 9.58 9.86 -16.62
CA SER A 74 10.20 11.00 -15.91
C SER A 74 11.49 10.63 -15.16
N GLY A 75 12.06 9.47 -15.43
CA GLY A 75 13.38 9.04 -14.97
C GLY A 75 13.56 9.14 -13.46
N PHE A 76 14.45 10.04 -13.04
CA PHE A 76 14.89 10.18 -11.65
C PHE A 76 13.78 10.62 -10.68
N LYS A 77 12.65 11.14 -11.18
CA LYS A 77 11.48 11.50 -10.37
C LYS A 77 10.99 10.29 -9.52
N ALA A 78 11.07 9.08 -10.07
CA ALA A 78 10.66 7.87 -9.37
C ALA A 78 11.48 7.59 -8.09
N ILE A 79 12.78 7.89 -8.11
CA ILE A 79 13.66 7.80 -6.92
C ILE A 79 13.31 8.91 -5.93
N MET A 80 13.17 10.15 -6.40
CA MET A 80 12.89 11.30 -5.54
C MET A 80 11.60 11.15 -4.73
N THR A 81 10.57 10.51 -5.29
CA THR A 81 9.32 10.23 -4.57
C THR A 81 9.42 9.02 -3.66
N ALA A 82 10.30 8.06 -3.94
CA ALA A 82 10.49 6.87 -3.12
C ALA A 82 11.30 7.13 -1.83
N LEU A 83 12.32 8.00 -1.90
CA LEU A 83 13.19 8.30 -0.75
C LEU A 83 12.47 8.88 0.47
N PRO A 84 11.52 9.83 0.33
CA PRO A 84 10.74 10.33 1.46
C PRO A 84 9.89 9.26 2.14
N TYR A 85 9.33 8.32 1.35
CA TYR A 85 8.62 7.16 1.90
C TYR A 85 9.56 6.28 2.72
N LEU A 86 10.73 5.95 2.18
CA LEU A 86 11.78 5.19 2.85
C LEU A 86 12.21 5.86 4.17
N LEU A 87 12.43 7.17 4.16
CA LEU A 87 12.78 7.94 5.35
C LEU A 87 11.66 7.89 6.40
N GLY A 88 10.41 8.07 5.98
CA GLY A 88 9.25 7.92 6.85
C GLY A 88 9.16 6.54 7.49
N MET A 89 9.45 5.47 6.73
CA MET A 89 9.50 4.10 7.24
C MET A 89 10.63 3.89 8.27
N PHE A 90 11.83 4.46 8.08
CA PHE A 90 12.89 4.41 9.07
C PHE A 90 12.48 5.10 10.38
N ILE A 91 11.87 6.27 10.30
CA ILE A 91 11.33 6.95 11.47
C ILE A 91 10.25 6.09 12.12
N PHE A 92 9.32 5.52 11.34
CA PHE A 92 8.25 4.68 11.85
C PHE A 92 8.79 3.41 12.54
N SER A 93 9.84 2.78 12.02
CA SER A 93 10.46 1.63 12.67
C SER A 93 10.98 1.95 14.08
N GLY A 94 11.47 3.18 14.29
CA GLY A 94 11.81 3.71 15.62
C GLY A 94 10.59 3.83 16.56
N LEU A 95 9.42 4.18 16.01
CA LEU A 95 8.16 4.32 16.75
C LEU A 95 7.49 2.97 17.03
N ALA A 96 7.71 1.96 16.21
CA ALA A 96 7.01 0.68 16.22
C ALA A 96 7.03 -0.04 17.58
N GLY A 97 8.16 0.05 18.29
CA GLY A 97 8.25 -0.53 19.64
C GLY A 97 7.31 0.11 20.65
N ARG A 98 7.08 1.43 20.55
CA ARG A 98 6.10 2.12 21.41
C ARG A 98 4.67 1.78 21.01
N ILE A 99 4.40 1.65 19.72
CA ILE A 99 3.09 1.24 19.20
C ILE A 99 2.76 -0.17 19.70
N SER A 100 3.70 -1.11 19.59
CA SER A 100 3.55 -2.48 20.14
C SER A 100 3.27 -2.49 21.63
N ASP A 101 4.01 -1.68 22.42
CA ASP A 101 3.77 -1.57 23.86
C ASP A 101 2.38 -1.02 24.18
N VAL A 102 1.93 0.00 23.45
CA VAL A 102 0.56 0.56 23.60
C VAL A 102 -0.48 -0.50 23.26
N GLY A 103 -0.30 -1.22 22.18
CA GLY A 103 -1.19 -2.31 21.78
C GLY A 103 -1.31 -3.40 22.86
N THR A 104 -0.17 -3.83 23.42
CA THR A 104 -0.13 -4.92 24.41
C THR A 104 -0.67 -4.48 25.76
N LYS A 105 -0.29 -3.28 26.24
CA LYS A 105 -0.62 -2.83 27.61
C LYS A 105 -2.02 -2.24 27.74
N PHE A 106 -2.52 -1.62 26.69
CA PHE A 106 -3.84 -0.96 26.70
C PHE A 106 -4.90 -1.67 25.85
N GLY A 107 -4.58 -2.83 25.27
CA GLY A 107 -5.51 -3.59 24.44
C GLY A 107 -5.89 -2.89 23.12
N VAL A 108 -5.08 -1.96 22.64
CA VAL A 108 -5.28 -1.25 21.36
C VAL A 108 -4.95 -2.18 20.20
N THR A 109 -5.85 -2.26 19.22
CA THR A 109 -5.72 -3.14 18.05
C THR A 109 -5.61 -2.37 16.73
N SER A 110 -5.95 -1.09 16.75
CA SER A 110 -5.94 -0.20 15.57
C SER A 110 -5.59 1.23 15.95
N ILE A 111 -5.27 2.10 14.97
CA ILE A 111 -5.12 3.54 15.22
C ILE A 111 -6.43 4.14 15.72
N PRO A 112 -7.60 3.83 15.14
CA PRO A 112 -8.87 4.30 15.68
C PRO A 112 -9.14 3.91 17.13
N ASP A 113 -8.70 2.72 17.59
CA ASP A 113 -8.78 2.34 19.01
C ASP A 113 -7.97 3.27 19.91
N LEU A 114 -6.75 3.63 19.49
CA LEU A 114 -5.93 4.62 20.18
C LEU A 114 -6.67 5.97 20.27
N PHE A 115 -7.33 6.38 19.20
CA PHE A 115 -8.12 7.62 19.17
C PHE A 115 -9.34 7.54 20.08
N GLU A 116 -10.02 6.39 20.17
CA GLU A 116 -11.14 6.19 21.09
C GLU A 116 -10.70 6.37 22.53
N GLN A 117 -9.63 5.69 22.94
CA GLN A 117 -9.14 5.75 24.32
C GLN A 117 -8.63 7.14 24.71
N ARG A 118 -8.10 7.91 23.76
CA ARG A 118 -7.58 9.25 24.02
C ARG A 118 -8.63 10.37 23.82
N PHE A 119 -9.42 10.29 22.79
CA PHE A 119 -10.26 11.39 22.28
C PHE A 119 -11.73 11.02 22.17
N GLY A 120 -12.09 9.77 22.45
CA GLY A 120 -13.45 9.25 22.46
C GLY A 120 -13.99 8.80 21.09
N LYS A 121 -15.19 8.21 21.11
CA LYS A 121 -15.84 7.52 19.99
C LYS A 121 -15.92 8.33 18.69
N THR A 122 -16.21 9.64 18.78
CA THR A 122 -16.29 10.50 17.59
C THR A 122 -14.97 10.54 16.82
N ALA A 123 -13.83 10.66 17.54
CA ALA A 123 -12.51 10.68 16.92
C ALA A 123 -12.17 9.33 16.28
N LYS A 124 -12.56 8.22 16.91
CA LYS A 124 -12.43 6.85 16.36
C LYS A 124 -13.15 6.75 15.01
N VAL A 125 -14.43 7.12 14.95
CA VAL A 125 -15.26 6.98 13.76
C VAL A 125 -14.75 7.88 12.62
N VAL A 126 -14.42 9.14 12.90
CA VAL A 126 -13.91 10.07 11.88
C VAL A 126 -12.61 9.55 11.27
N LEU A 127 -11.67 9.12 12.10
CA LEU A 127 -10.42 8.53 11.61
C LEU A 127 -10.68 7.21 10.86
N GLY A 128 -11.58 6.36 11.36
CA GLY A 128 -11.99 5.13 10.71
C GLY A 128 -12.55 5.38 9.29
N CYS A 129 -13.40 6.39 9.12
CA CYS A 129 -13.90 6.75 7.78
C CYS A 129 -12.78 7.19 6.83
N LEU A 130 -11.81 7.98 7.32
CA LEU A 130 -10.64 8.37 6.51
C LEU A 130 -9.78 7.16 6.11
N ILE A 131 -9.54 6.23 7.04
CA ILE A 131 -8.80 4.98 6.75
C ILE A 131 -9.56 4.14 5.74
N ALA A 132 -10.86 3.87 5.95
CA ALA A 132 -11.66 3.04 5.05
C ALA A 132 -11.67 3.59 3.62
N PHE A 133 -11.84 4.92 3.45
CA PHE A 133 -11.77 5.58 2.15
C PHE A 133 -10.41 5.40 1.49
N THR A 134 -9.34 5.63 2.24
CA THR A 134 -7.96 5.56 1.71
C THR A 134 -7.57 4.13 1.33
N MET A 135 -7.88 3.17 2.18
CA MET A 135 -7.58 1.76 1.94
C MET A 135 -8.37 1.21 0.74
N MET A 136 -9.63 1.63 0.58
CA MET A 136 -10.42 1.29 -0.61
C MET A 136 -9.78 1.83 -1.89
N GLY A 137 -9.27 3.07 -1.88
CA GLY A 137 -8.50 3.62 -2.99
C GLY A 137 -7.22 2.83 -3.26
N THR A 138 -6.52 2.39 -2.22
CA THR A 138 -5.33 1.56 -2.37
C THR A 138 -5.66 0.19 -2.98
N VAL A 139 -6.75 -0.46 -2.54
CA VAL A 139 -7.23 -1.71 -3.16
C VAL A 139 -7.61 -1.47 -4.63
N ALA A 140 -8.26 -0.35 -4.95
CA ALA A 140 -8.60 0.01 -6.33
C ALA A 140 -7.35 0.12 -7.23
N SER A 141 -6.25 0.67 -6.70
CA SER A 141 -4.98 0.72 -7.44
C SER A 141 -4.43 -0.68 -7.75
N GLN A 142 -4.62 -1.65 -6.84
CA GLN A 142 -4.22 -3.06 -7.08
C GLN A 142 -5.13 -3.75 -8.11
N VAL A 143 -6.45 -3.46 -8.08
CA VAL A 143 -7.40 -3.94 -9.11
C VAL A 143 -6.97 -3.41 -10.48
N THR A 144 -6.61 -2.12 -10.58
CA THR A 144 -6.13 -1.52 -11.84
C THR A 144 -4.84 -2.16 -12.33
N ALA A 145 -3.86 -2.36 -11.46
CA ALA A 145 -2.59 -3.01 -11.82
C ALA A 145 -2.80 -4.45 -12.32
N THR A 146 -3.65 -5.23 -11.62
CA THR A 146 -3.99 -6.60 -12.04
C THR A 146 -4.76 -6.62 -13.36
N ALA A 147 -5.73 -5.70 -13.53
CA ALA A 147 -6.50 -5.58 -14.76
C ALA A 147 -5.61 -5.29 -15.98
N THR A 148 -4.60 -4.43 -15.81
CA THR A 148 -3.60 -4.15 -16.84
C THR A 148 -2.86 -5.42 -17.25
N ILE A 149 -2.40 -6.23 -16.28
CA ILE A 149 -1.71 -7.50 -16.58
C ILE A 149 -2.65 -8.46 -17.31
N ILE A 150 -3.88 -8.67 -16.80
CA ILE A 150 -4.83 -9.60 -17.41
C ILE A 150 -5.21 -9.15 -18.83
N ASN A 151 -5.37 -7.85 -19.07
CA ASN A 151 -5.61 -7.31 -20.42
C ASN A 151 -4.42 -7.60 -21.35
N MET A 152 -3.17 -7.44 -20.87
CA MET A 152 -1.97 -7.77 -21.64
C MET A 152 -1.88 -9.28 -21.96
N LEU A 153 -2.20 -10.15 -20.97
CA LEU A 153 -2.20 -11.59 -21.13
C LEU A 153 -3.27 -12.08 -22.11
N GLY A 154 -4.39 -11.39 -22.16
CA GLY A 154 -5.55 -11.74 -22.98
C GLY A 154 -5.61 -11.08 -24.35
N GLY A 155 -4.53 -10.41 -24.82
CA GLY A 155 -4.55 -9.60 -26.04
C GLY A 155 -5.06 -10.33 -27.28
N GLU A 156 -4.64 -11.58 -27.51
CA GLU A 156 -5.14 -12.42 -28.62
C GLU A 156 -6.55 -12.99 -28.39
N ILE A 157 -6.91 -13.24 -27.11
CA ILE A 157 -8.20 -13.80 -26.71
C ILE A 157 -9.26 -12.68 -26.59
N GLY A 158 -8.85 -11.41 -26.67
CA GLY A 158 -9.74 -10.25 -26.59
C GLY A 158 -10.26 -9.95 -25.18
N ILE A 159 -9.48 -10.24 -24.13
CA ILE A 159 -9.86 -9.87 -22.77
C ILE A 159 -9.72 -8.37 -22.59
N SER A 160 -10.87 -7.69 -22.43
CA SER A 160 -10.87 -6.25 -22.17
C SER A 160 -10.33 -5.90 -20.79
N TYR A 161 -9.89 -4.65 -20.59
CA TYR A 161 -9.49 -4.13 -19.29
C TYR A 161 -10.59 -4.31 -18.23
N GLU A 162 -11.85 -4.06 -18.60
CA GLU A 162 -13.03 -4.18 -17.74
C GLU A 162 -13.23 -5.62 -17.25
N LEU A 163 -13.08 -6.61 -18.13
CA LEU A 163 -13.15 -8.03 -17.77
C LEU A 163 -11.94 -8.41 -16.90
N GLY A 164 -10.76 -7.88 -17.20
CA GLY A 164 -9.57 -8.04 -16.36
C GLY A 164 -9.77 -7.49 -14.94
N ALA A 165 -10.40 -6.33 -14.80
CA ALA A 165 -10.72 -5.73 -13.51
C ALA A 165 -11.76 -6.56 -12.72
N LEU A 166 -12.76 -7.13 -13.39
CA LEU A 166 -13.72 -8.05 -12.78
C LEU A 166 -13.04 -9.32 -12.27
N ILE A 167 -12.16 -9.93 -13.06
CA ILE A 167 -11.40 -11.11 -12.66
C ILE A 167 -10.51 -10.80 -11.46
N ALA A 168 -9.77 -9.69 -11.49
CA ALA A 168 -8.93 -9.23 -10.38
C ALA A 168 -9.74 -9.07 -9.09
N CYS A 169 -10.87 -8.39 -9.17
CA CYS A 169 -11.77 -8.19 -8.04
C CYS A 169 -12.29 -9.53 -7.48
N ALA A 170 -12.71 -10.46 -8.35
CA ALA A 170 -13.18 -11.79 -7.93
C ALA A 170 -12.08 -12.60 -7.21
N VAL A 171 -10.84 -12.56 -7.72
CA VAL A 171 -9.68 -13.23 -7.08
C VAL A 171 -9.43 -12.65 -5.69
N PHE A 172 -9.40 -11.32 -5.55
CA PHE A 172 -9.20 -10.67 -4.25
C PHE A 172 -10.30 -11.01 -3.26
N ILE A 173 -11.58 -11.02 -3.69
CA ILE A 173 -12.70 -11.39 -2.84
C ILE A 173 -12.56 -12.83 -2.33
N ILE A 174 -12.34 -13.79 -3.23
CA ILE A 174 -12.24 -15.22 -2.88
C ILE A 174 -11.11 -15.44 -1.89
N TYR A 175 -9.97 -14.86 -2.13
CA TYR A 175 -8.79 -15.06 -1.32
C TYR A 175 -8.92 -14.39 0.06
N THR A 176 -9.24 -13.10 0.11
CA THR A 176 -9.24 -12.34 1.38
C THR A 176 -10.40 -12.70 2.29
N ALA A 177 -11.60 -13.03 1.73
CA ALA A 177 -12.74 -13.43 2.54
C ALA A 177 -12.48 -14.70 3.36
N THR A 178 -11.51 -15.52 2.94
CA THR A 178 -11.20 -16.80 3.57
C THR A 178 -10.03 -16.75 4.56
N SER A 179 -8.99 -15.93 4.31
CA SER A 179 -7.68 -16.12 4.95
C SER A 179 -7.44 -15.30 6.24
N GLY A 180 -8.02 -14.10 6.39
CA GLY A 180 -7.65 -13.19 7.48
C GLY A 180 -6.15 -12.82 7.49
N LEU A 181 -5.70 -11.99 8.44
CA LEU A 181 -4.30 -11.54 8.50
C LEU A 181 -3.32 -12.71 8.70
N PHE A 182 -3.72 -13.73 9.46
CA PHE A 182 -2.86 -14.89 9.68
C PHE A 182 -2.51 -15.60 8.36
N GLY A 183 -3.50 -15.74 7.46
CA GLY A 183 -3.28 -16.33 6.14
C GLY A 183 -2.44 -15.45 5.24
N VAL A 184 -2.75 -14.17 5.21
CA VAL A 184 -2.03 -13.18 4.38
C VAL A 184 -0.54 -13.16 4.72
N ILE A 185 -0.17 -13.10 5.99
CA ILE A 185 1.26 -13.05 6.37
C ILE A 185 2.02 -14.31 5.93
N TYR A 186 1.41 -15.50 5.96
CA TYR A 186 2.08 -16.71 5.47
C TYR A 186 2.23 -16.71 3.94
N THR A 187 1.22 -16.23 3.21
CA THR A 187 1.37 -16.08 1.75
C THR A 187 2.33 -14.98 1.38
N ASP A 188 2.40 -13.88 2.15
CA ASP A 188 3.35 -12.79 1.94
C ASP A 188 4.81 -13.28 1.97
N VAL A 189 5.14 -14.25 2.83
CA VAL A 189 6.51 -14.83 2.86
C VAL A 189 6.82 -15.52 1.54
N PHE A 190 5.90 -16.31 1.00
CA PHE A 190 6.08 -16.95 -0.30
C PHE A 190 6.12 -15.91 -1.44
N GLN A 191 5.22 -14.94 -1.40
CA GLN A 191 5.13 -13.86 -2.37
C GLN A 191 6.39 -12.96 -2.34
N PHE A 192 6.96 -12.73 -1.17
CA PHE A 192 8.25 -12.05 -1.02
C PHE A 192 9.38 -12.78 -1.75
N VAL A 193 9.46 -14.12 -1.64
CA VAL A 193 10.46 -14.92 -2.36
C VAL A 193 10.25 -14.82 -3.88
N MET A 194 9.00 -14.95 -4.35
CA MET A 194 8.64 -14.79 -5.76
C MET A 194 9.05 -13.41 -6.30
N LEU A 195 8.76 -12.36 -5.54
CA LEU A 195 9.12 -10.99 -5.85
C LEU A 195 10.64 -10.82 -6.01
N ILE A 196 11.41 -11.26 -5.02
CA ILE A 196 12.87 -11.08 -5.05
C ILE A 196 13.49 -11.85 -6.22
N LEU A 197 13.15 -13.12 -6.40
CA LEU A 197 13.77 -13.96 -7.40
C LEU A 197 13.36 -13.59 -8.83
N PHE A 198 12.07 -13.44 -9.07
CA PHE A 198 11.56 -13.35 -10.44
C PHE A 198 11.30 -11.93 -10.90
N VAL A 199 11.19 -10.96 -10.00
CA VAL A 199 11.04 -9.55 -10.39
C VAL A 199 12.35 -8.78 -10.20
N TYR A 200 12.92 -8.80 -8.99
CA TYR A 200 14.08 -7.93 -8.68
C TYR A 200 15.44 -8.50 -9.04
N ILE A 201 15.56 -9.80 -9.25
CA ILE A 201 16.80 -10.41 -9.74
C ILE A 201 16.67 -10.74 -11.23
N LEU A 202 15.67 -11.52 -11.63
CA LEU A 202 15.55 -12.04 -12.97
C LEU A 202 15.41 -10.95 -14.03
N ILE A 203 14.45 -10.00 -13.86
CA ILE A 203 14.20 -8.96 -14.86
C ILE A 203 15.42 -8.03 -15.04
N PRO A 204 16.01 -7.43 -13.97
CA PRO A 204 17.18 -6.58 -14.13
C PRO A 204 18.40 -7.33 -14.70
N ALA A 205 18.68 -8.55 -14.24
CA ALA A 205 19.79 -9.35 -14.76
C ALA A 205 19.63 -9.65 -16.26
N SER A 206 18.44 -10.11 -16.67
CA SER A 206 18.14 -10.38 -18.09
C SER A 206 18.19 -9.11 -18.94
N SER A 207 17.75 -7.98 -18.41
CA SER A 207 17.85 -6.67 -19.07
C SER A 207 19.33 -6.31 -19.35
N LEU A 208 20.20 -6.47 -18.37
CA LEU A 208 21.62 -6.18 -18.52
C LEU A 208 22.29 -7.12 -19.53
N VAL A 209 21.95 -8.41 -19.52
CA VAL A 209 22.44 -9.38 -20.52
C VAL A 209 21.99 -8.97 -21.93
N LYS A 210 20.72 -8.59 -22.10
CA LYS A 210 20.15 -8.16 -23.39
C LYS A 210 20.83 -6.90 -23.92
N LEU A 211 21.21 -5.97 -23.04
CA LEU A 211 21.93 -4.74 -23.39
C LEU A 211 23.44 -4.96 -23.65
N GLY A 212 23.99 -6.10 -23.28
CA GLY A 212 25.42 -6.32 -23.34
C GLY A 212 26.21 -5.66 -22.18
N GLY A 213 25.54 -5.39 -21.04
CA GLY A 213 26.15 -4.94 -19.81
C GLY A 213 25.80 -3.52 -19.36
N ILE A 214 26.23 -3.17 -18.15
CA ILE A 214 25.96 -1.87 -17.52
C ILE A 214 26.57 -0.69 -18.30
N GLY A 215 27.69 -0.88 -18.98
CA GLY A 215 28.34 0.17 -19.79
C GLY A 215 27.42 0.65 -20.91
N ASN A 216 26.81 -0.28 -21.65
CA ASN A 216 25.87 0.03 -22.73
C ASN A 216 24.60 0.69 -22.18
N PHE A 217 24.09 0.24 -21.02
CA PHE A 217 22.96 0.90 -20.36
C PHE A 217 23.26 2.38 -20.10
N VAL A 218 24.42 2.69 -19.51
CA VAL A 218 24.80 4.06 -19.18
C VAL A 218 25.03 4.93 -20.42
N GLN A 219 25.67 4.37 -21.46
CA GLN A 219 25.90 5.10 -22.72
C GLN A 219 24.61 5.46 -23.44
N ASN A 220 23.61 4.57 -23.38
CA ASN A 220 22.30 4.78 -24.04
C ASN A 220 21.26 5.43 -23.12
N LEU A 221 21.64 5.84 -21.91
CA LEU A 221 20.74 6.51 -20.96
C LEU A 221 20.41 7.93 -21.48
N ALA A 222 19.15 8.18 -21.76
CA ALA A 222 18.70 9.48 -22.17
C ALA A 222 18.99 10.53 -21.06
N PRO A 223 19.68 11.63 -21.36
CA PRO A 223 20.12 12.60 -20.35
C PRO A 223 19.00 13.20 -19.51
N GLU A 224 17.79 13.34 -20.11
CA GLU A 224 16.59 13.83 -19.44
C GLU A 224 16.08 12.86 -18.34
N LEU A 225 16.29 11.55 -18.49
CA LEU A 225 15.90 10.54 -17.50
C LEU A 225 16.88 10.43 -16.33
N ALA A 226 18.11 10.94 -16.52
CA ALA A 226 19.16 10.95 -15.50
C ALA A 226 19.12 12.18 -14.60
N LYS A 227 18.41 13.25 -15.02
CA LYS A 227 18.40 14.53 -14.30
C LYS A 227 17.37 14.54 -13.17
N PRO A 228 17.73 15.02 -11.96
CA PRO A 228 16.75 15.35 -10.93
C PRO A 228 15.79 16.43 -11.44
N TYR A 229 14.51 16.23 -11.18
CA TYR A 229 13.48 17.18 -11.54
C TYR A 229 12.64 17.52 -10.30
N ILE A 230 12.55 18.82 -9.97
CA ILE A 230 11.78 19.30 -8.83
C ILE A 230 10.77 20.33 -9.32
N ASP A 231 9.49 20.04 -9.11
CA ASP A 231 8.38 20.98 -9.31
C ASP A 231 7.46 20.98 -8.08
N GLY A 232 6.44 21.84 -8.09
CA GLY A 232 5.47 21.91 -6.99
C GLY A 232 4.65 20.62 -6.81
N GLY A 233 4.44 19.85 -7.88
CA GLY A 233 3.77 18.57 -7.85
C GLY A 233 4.59 17.51 -7.12
N ILE A 234 5.88 17.39 -7.44
CA ILE A 234 6.76 16.44 -6.76
C ILE A 234 6.93 16.75 -5.28
N VAL A 235 6.91 18.03 -4.88
CA VAL A 235 6.94 18.42 -3.45
C VAL A 235 5.68 17.90 -2.75
N GLY A 236 4.51 17.97 -3.40
CA GLY A 236 3.28 17.37 -2.89
C GLY A 236 3.37 15.86 -2.72
N ASP A 237 3.92 15.16 -3.71
CA ASP A 237 4.14 13.72 -3.66
C ASP A 237 5.10 13.32 -2.53
N ILE A 238 6.22 14.04 -2.39
CA ILE A 238 7.22 13.87 -1.32
C ILE A 238 6.56 13.97 0.06
N ILE A 239 5.78 15.01 0.29
CA ILE A 239 5.07 15.21 1.56
C ILE A 239 4.00 14.14 1.76
N THR A 240 3.26 13.78 0.71
CA THR A 240 2.27 12.71 0.77
C THR A 240 2.90 11.39 1.22
N TYR A 241 3.95 10.95 0.57
CA TYR A 241 4.65 9.71 0.91
C TYR A 241 5.23 9.73 2.33
N PHE A 242 5.89 10.82 2.71
CA PHE A 242 6.50 10.94 4.03
C PHE A 242 5.47 10.94 5.16
N VAL A 243 4.43 11.77 5.05
CA VAL A 243 3.42 11.92 6.11
C VAL A 243 2.49 10.71 6.17
N PHE A 244 2.19 10.08 5.02
CA PHE A 244 1.42 8.83 4.98
C PHE A 244 2.06 7.74 5.83
N THR A 245 3.39 7.55 5.76
CA THR A 245 4.07 6.49 6.52
C THR A 245 3.90 6.62 8.03
N LEU A 246 3.74 7.84 8.55
CA LEU A 246 3.56 8.04 10.00
C LEU A 246 2.20 7.58 10.52
N ALA A 247 1.21 7.50 9.65
CA ALA A 247 -0.17 7.12 9.97
C ALA A 247 -0.69 5.93 9.16
N GLY A 248 0.13 5.31 8.30
CA GLY A 248 -0.27 4.14 7.52
C GLY A 248 -0.86 3.06 8.41
N ALA A 249 -2.16 2.80 8.27
CA ALA A 249 -2.89 1.92 9.19
C ALA A 249 -2.35 0.49 9.16
N GLU A 250 -1.87 0.03 8.00
CA GLU A 250 -1.18 -1.26 7.82
C GLU A 250 0.13 -1.33 8.61
N MET A 251 0.91 -0.25 8.65
CA MET A 251 2.15 -0.21 9.40
C MET A 251 1.91 -0.31 10.91
N TRP A 252 0.87 0.36 11.40
CA TRP A 252 0.44 0.24 12.78
C TRP A 252 -0.06 -1.17 13.09
N GLN A 253 -0.83 -1.78 12.16
CA GLN A 253 -1.32 -3.15 12.31
C GLN A 253 -0.16 -4.14 12.46
N TRP A 254 0.91 -4.04 11.65
CA TRP A 254 2.10 -4.88 11.81
C TRP A 254 2.81 -4.67 13.14
N ALA A 255 2.88 -3.42 13.61
CA ALA A 255 3.46 -3.13 14.92
C ALA A 255 2.62 -3.74 16.07
N PHE A 256 1.29 -3.76 15.94
CA PHE A 256 0.38 -4.41 16.89
C PHE A 256 0.43 -5.95 16.79
N ALA A 257 0.60 -6.49 15.59
CA ALA A 257 0.68 -7.94 15.32
C ALA A 257 2.03 -8.57 15.72
N ALA A 258 3.04 -7.75 16.00
CA ALA A 258 4.36 -8.21 16.41
C ALA A 258 4.33 -8.92 17.77
N LYS A 259 5.10 -10.02 17.89
CA LYS A 259 5.21 -10.82 19.12
C LYS A 259 5.63 -10.00 20.35
N ASN A 260 6.44 -8.98 20.15
CA ASN A 260 6.93 -8.10 21.22
C ASN A 260 7.55 -6.82 20.62
N ARG A 261 7.90 -5.87 21.51
CA ARG A 261 8.54 -4.61 21.17
C ARG A 261 9.76 -4.74 20.23
N ARG A 262 10.62 -5.74 20.49
CA ARG A 262 11.84 -5.98 19.70
C ARG A 262 11.47 -6.44 18.30
N SER A 263 10.57 -7.41 18.19
CA SER A 263 10.09 -7.92 16.88
C SER A 263 9.44 -6.83 16.04
N ALA A 264 8.67 -5.91 16.65
CA ALA A 264 8.09 -4.77 15.95
C ALA A 264 9.17 -3.85 15.35
N LYS A 265 10.18 -3.47 16.17
CA LYS A 265 11.26 -2.59 15.70
C LYS A 265 12.14 -3.25 14.64
N GLU A 266 12.64 -4.44 14.93
CA GLU A 266 13.56 -5.15 14.02
C GLU A 266 12.87 -5.55 12.72
N GLY A 267 11.63 -6.06 12.77
CA GLY A 267 10.88 -6.47 11.58
C GLY A 267 10.58 -5.30 10.65
N LEU A 268 10.08 -4.19 11.18
CA LEU A 268 9.83 -2.98 10.39
C LEU A 268 11.13 -2.35 9.88
N PHE A 269 12.20 -2.34 10.66
CA PHE A 269 13.50 -1.84 10.22
C PHE A 269 14.08 -2.69 9.08
N LEU A 270 14.08 -4.01 9.22
CA LEU A 270 14.57 -4.92 8.18
C LEU A 270 13.69 -4.85 6.92
N GLY A 271 12.36 -4.75 7.08
CA GLY A 271 11.45 -4.53 5.95
C GLY A 271 11.72 -3.21 5.23
N THR A 272 12.04 -2.16 5.98
CA THR A 272 12.46 -0.87 5.41
C THR A 272 13.76 -0.97 4.61
N LEU A 273 14.75 -1.69 5.13
CA LEU A 273 16.00 -1.93 4.40
C LEU A 273 15.76 -2.73 3.12
N ALA A 274 14.97 -3.82 3.21
CA ALA A 274 14.61 -4.64 2.05
C ALA A 274 13.89 -3.80 0.99
N TYR A 275 12.92 -2.97 1.39
CA TYR A 275 12.25 -2.02 0.49
C TYR A 275 13.24 -1.03 -0.14
N GLY A 276 14.17 -0.46 0.65
CA GLY A 276 15.17 0.49 0.16
C GLY A 276 16.03 -0.07 -0.97
N LEU A 277 16.38 -1.36 -0.89
CA LEU A 277 17.12 -2.05 -1.95
C LEU A 277 16.33 -2.21 -3.25
N THR A 278 15.00 -2.16 -3.20
CA THR A 278 14.16 -2.31 -4.39
C THR A 278 14.01 -0.99 -5.18
N ILE A 279 14.21 0.16 -4.55
CA ILE A 279 14.02 1.48 -5.17
C ILE A 279 14.87 1.66 -6.44
N PRO A 280 16.20 1.45 -6.42
CA PRO A 280 17.01 1.58 -7.62
C PRO A 280 16.68 0.54 -8.68
N LEU A 281 16.20 -0.65 -8.29
CA LEU A 281 15.83 -1.72 -9.23
C LEU A 281 14.52 -1.37 -9.97
N VAL A 282 13.53 -0.78 -9.29
CA VAL A 282 12.30 -0.29 -9.92
C VAL A 282 12.60 0.85 -10.90
N TRP A 283 13.44 1.80 -10.48
CA TRP A 283 13.91 2.87 -11.38
C TRP A 283 14.61 2.30 -12.60
N PHE A 284 15.55 1.36 -12.40
CA PHE A 284 16.28 0.71 -13.49
C PHE A 284 15.32 0.03 -14.48
N MET A 285 14.36 -0.76 -14.00
CA MET A 285 13.38 -1.43 -14.87
C MET A 285 12.56 -0.45 -15.69
N GLY A 286 12.15 0.68 -15.12
CA GLY A 286 11.43 1.72 -15.85
C GLY A 286 12.29 2.37 -16.93
N VAL A 287 13.52 2.75 -16.59
CA VAL A 287 14.43 3.44 -17.52
C VAL A 287 14.96 2.51 -18.60
N VAL A 288 15.30 1.26 -18.26
CA VAL A 288 15.78 0.29 -19.25
C VAL A 288 14.71 -0.11 -20.26
N ALA A 289 13.44 -0.01 -19.89
CA ALA A 289 12.35 -0.26 -20.82
C ALA A 289 12.35 0.71 -22.02
N HIS A 290 12.84 1.94 -21.87
CA HIS A 290 13.07 2.85 -23.01
C HIS A 290 14.04 2.31 -24.05
N GLN A 291 15.00 1.47 -23.61
CA GLN A 291 16.02 0.95 -24.49
C GLN A 291 15.65 -0.41 -25.12
N LEU A 292 14.78 -1.17 -24.44
CA LEU A 292 14.46 -2.54 -24.80
C LEU A 292 13.05 -2.78 -25.31
N VAL A 293 12.09 -1.91 -24.98
CA VAL A 293 10.68 -2.07 -25.35
C VAL A 293 10.28 -0.97 -26.33
N PRO A 294 9.74 -1.30 -27.52
CA PRO A 294 9.23 -0.28 -28.44
C PRO A 294 8.13 0.58 -27.79
N ALA A 295 8.22 1.91 -27.99
CA ALA A 295 7.30 2.85 -27.37
C ALA A 295 5.83 2.59 -27.79
N GLU A 296 5.62 2.14 -29.03
CA GLU A 296 4.31 1.79 -29.56
C GLU A 296 3.64 0.65 -28.80
N LYS A 297 4.46 -0.32 -28.30
CA LYS A 297 3.94 -1.43 -27.45
C LYS A 297 3.40 -0.90 -26.13
N ILE A 298 4.13 0.01 -25.48
CA ILE A 298 3.67 0.60 -24.21
C ILE A 298 2.42 1.46 -24.46
N ALA A 299 2.41 2.26 -25.53
CA ALA A 299 1.27 3.10 -25.89
C ALA A 299 0.01 2.27 -26.21
N ALA A 300 0.16 1.10 -26.85
CA ALA A 300 -0.95 0.21 -27.15
C ALA A 300 -1.70 -0.31 -25.93
N TYR A 301 -1.01 -0.43 -24.76
CA TYR A 301 -1.66 -0.81 -23.49
C TYR A 301 -2.36 0.36 -22.79
N GLY A 302 -2.24 1.59 -23.28
CA GLY A 302 -2.94 2.77 -22.76
C GLY A 302 -2.51 3.23 -21.37
N SER A 303 -1.51 2.61 -20.75
CA SER A 303 -1.00 2.97 -19.43
C SER A 303 0.48 2.62 -19.26
N THR A 304 1.23 3.51 -18.62
CA THR A 304 2.64 3.25 -18.24
C THR A 304 2.77 2.18 -17.13
N ASP A 305 1.69 1.77 -16.50
CA ASP A 305 1.68 0.62 -15.59
C ASP A 305 2.08 -0.68 -16.30
N ALA A 306 1.95 -0.73 -17.65
CA ALA A 306 2.36 -1.87 -18.47
C ALA A 306 3.89 -2.05 -18.61
N VAL A 307 4.70 -1.06 -18.23
CA VAL A 307 6.15 -1.02 -18.49
C VAL A 307 6.89 -2.26 -17.99
N VAL A 308 6.69 -2.67 -16.75
CA VAL A 308 7.42 -3.84 -16.17
C VAL A 308 6.94 -5.17 -16.78
N PRO A 309 5.63 -5.45 -16.88
CA PRO A 309 5.14 -6.63 -17.59
C PRO A 309 5.60 -6.70 -19.05
N ALA A 310 5.53 -5.58 -19.79
CA ALA A 310 5.99 -5.52 -21.18
C ALA A 310 7.49 -5.78 -21.32
N LEU A 311 8.30 -5.22 -20.40
CA LEU A 311 9.73 -5.49 -20.35
C LEU A 311 10.00 -7.00 -20.11
N ALA A 312 9.29 -7.62 -19.17
CA ALA A 312 9.42 -9.04 -18.90
C ALA A 312 9.10 -9.91 -20.14
N ILE A 313 7.99 -9.60 -20.84
CA ILE A 313 7.60 -10.30 -22.07
C ILE A 313 8.63 -10.11 -23.18
N GLU A 314 9.23 -8.93 -23.30
CA GLU A 314 10.20 -8.62 -24.38
C GLU A 314 11.55 -9.29 -24.20
N ILE A 315 12.00 -9.48 -22.95
CA ILE A 315 13.38 -9.92 -22.70
C ILE A 315 13.53 -11.36 -22.20
N LEU A 316 12.48 -11.95 -21.62
CA LEU A 316 12.55 -13.25 -20.99
C LEU A 316 12.11 -14.38 -21.95
N PRO A 317 12.76 -15.56 -21.87
CA PRO A 317 12.28 -16.73 -22.60
C PRO A 317 11.01 -17.31 -21.96
N VAL A 318 10.30 -18.11 -22.74
CA VAL A 318 9.11 -18.86 -22.34
C VAL A 318 9.36 -19.61 -21.02
N GLY A 319 8.41 -19.60 -20.13
CA GLY A 319 8.47 -20.14 -18.76
C GLY A 319 9.06 -19.14 -17.76
N LEU A 320 10.16 -18.47 -18.04
CA LEU A 320 10.68 -17.39 -17.19
C LEU A 320 9.79 -16.14 -17.25
N THR A 321 9.19 -15.86 -18.40
CA THR A 321 8.16 -14.81 -18.54
C THR A 321 6.99 -15.10 -17.63
N GLY A 322 6.46 -16.33 -17.64
CA GLY A 322 5.36 -16.74 -16.75
C GLY A 322 5.70 -16.60 -15.27
N LEU A 323 6.93 -16.98 -14.86
CA LEU A 323 7.40 -16.82 -13.48
C LEU A 323 7.55 -15.34 -13.08
N ALA A 324 8.06 -14.49 -13.97
CA ALA A 324 8.18 -13.06 -13.73
C ALA A 324 6.80 -12.40 -13.58
N LEU A 325 5.84 -12.73 -14.45
CA LEU A 325 4.47 -12.22 -14.37
C LEU A 325 3.73 -12.73 -13.12
N ALA A 326 3.92 -14.00 -12.73
CA ALA A 326 3.44 -14.53 -11.46
C ALA A 326 4.07 -13.78 -10.26
N GLY A 327 5.36 -13.45 -10.34
CA GLY A 327 6.07 -12.61 -9.37
C GLY A 327 5.47 -11.20 -9.26
N ILE A 328 5.13 -10.56 -10.38
CA ILE A 328 4.46 -9.25 -10.39
C ILE A 328 3.05 -9.36 -9.78
N LEU A 329 2.27 -10.39 -10.14
CA LEU A 329 0.96 -10.63 -9.54
C LEU A 329 1.06 -10.92 -8.03
N SER A 330 2.14 -11.58 -7.57
CA SER A 330 2.35 -11.85 -6.15
C SER A 330 2.45 -10.56 -5.33
N VAL A 331 3.17 -9.57 -5.84
CA VAL A 331 3.30 -8.23 -5.23
C VAL A 331 1.96 -7.52 -5.12
N ILE A 332 1.18 -7.58 -6.19
CA ILE A 332 -0.13 -6.91 -6.23
C ILE A 332 -1.08 -7.57 -5.22
N MET A 333 -1.12 -8.90 -5.18
CA MET A 333 -2.00 -9.66 -4.30
C MET A 333 -1.66 -9.44 -2.82
N SER A 334 -0.37 -9.52 -2.42
CA SER A 334 0.05 -9.28 -1.03
C SER A 334 -0.38 -7.90 -0.52
N THR A 335 -0.26 -6.90 -1.38
CA THR A 335 -0.70 -5.54 -1.07
C THR A 335 -2.23 -5.46 -0.95
N ALA A 336 -2.97 -5.98 -1.95
CA ALA A 336 -4.43 -5.93 -1.96
C ALA A 336 -5.01 -6.57 -0.69
N ASP A 337 -4.51 -7.73 -0.30
CA ASP A 337 -4.98 -8.48 0.86
C ASP A 337 -4.75 -7.75 2.17
N SER A 338 -3.54 -7.24 2.39
CA SER A 338 -3.20 -6.50 3.61
C SER A 338 -4.04 -5.24 3.77
N TYR A 339 -4.21 -4.45 2.70
CA TYR A 339 -5.04 -3.24 2.74
C TYR A 339 -6.53 -3.55 2.85
N LEU A 340 -6.99 -4.66 2.27
CA LEU A 340 -8.38 -5.08 2.39
C LEU A 340 -8.71 -5.53 3.82
N ILE A 341 -7.81 -6.25 4.50
CA ILE A 341 -8.00 -6.62 5.90
C ILE A 341 -8.08 -5.39 6.79
N VAL A 342 -7.19 -4.40 6.61
CA VAL A 342 -7.25 -3.12 7.33
C VAL A 342 -8.58 -2.42 7.09
N SER A 343 -9.05 -2.38 5.83
CA SER A 343 -10.33 -1.76 5.47
C SER A 343 -11.51 -2.44 6.16
N VAL A 344 -11.53 -3.77 6.14
CA VAL A 344 -12.59 -4.58 6.75
C VAL A 344 -12.59 -4.42 8.26
N GLN A 345 -11.42 -4.49 8.91
CA GLN A 345 -11.27 -4.23 10.35
C GLN A 345 -11.82 -2.85 10.70
N THR A 346 -11.43 -1.84 9.95
CA THR A 346 -11.88 -0.47 10.17
C THR A 346 -13.40 -0.34 10.03
N CYS A 347 -14.01 -0.89 8.98
CA CYS A 347 -15.46 -0.82 8.79
C CYS A 347 -16.24 -1.55 9.89
N VAL A 348 -15.78 -2.73 10.31
CA VAL A 348 -16.52 -3.57 11.25
C VAL A 348 -16.14 -3.24 12.70
N HIS A 349 -14.85 -3.28 13.04
CA HIS A 349 -14.38 -3.08 14.42
C HIS A 349 -14.38 -1.61 14.81
N ASP A 350 -13.88 -0.72 13.95
CA ASP A 350 -13.65 0.67 14.32
C ASP A 350 -14.88 1.57 14.07
N ILE A 351 -15.77 1.20 13.13
CA ILE A 351 -16.96 2.00 12.83
C ILE A 351 -18.23 1.30 13.34
N TYR A 352 -18.57 0.10 12.83
CA TYR A 352 -19.82 -0.54 13.15
C TYR A 352 -19.98 -0.85 14.65
N LYS A 353 -18.97 -1.40 15.33
CA LYS A 353 -19.03 -1.74 16.76
C LYS A 353 -19.16 -0.53 17.68
N VAL A 354 -18.77 0.67 17.26
CA VAL A 354 -19.01 1.89 18.04
C VAL A 354 -20.50 2.15 18.23
N PHE A 355 -21.32 1.84 17.21
CA PHE A 355 -22.78 2.01 17.23
C PHE A 355 -23.51 0.76 17.74
N ARG A 356 -22.86 -0.42 17.73
CA ARG A 356 -23.41 -1.70 18.16
C ARG A 356 -22.39 -2.50 18.99
N PRO A 357 -22.03 -2.03 20.21
CA PRO A 357 -20.96 -2.62 21.02
C PRO A 357 -21.23 -4.08 21.41
N ASP A 358 -22.50 -4.44 21.63
CA ASP A 358 -22.90 -5.78 22.07
C ASP A 358 -22.99 -6.80 20.90
N THR A 359 -22.37 -6.51 19.76
CA THR A 359 -22.38 -7.43 18.62
C THR A 359 -21.62 -8.71 18.95
N PRO A 360 -22.29 -9.90 18.91
CA PRO A 360 -21.62 -11.15 19.16
C PRO A 360 -20.51 -11.43 18.12
N GLU A 361 -19.40 -12.05 18.55
CA GLU A 361 -18.24 -12.33 17.69
C GLU A 361 -18.62 -13.08 16.39
N ARG A 362 -19.57 -14.01 16.46
CA ARG A 362 -20.09 -14.72 15.27
C ARG A 362 -20.73 -13.78 14.25
N LYS A 363 -21.42 -12.73 14.70
CA LYS A 363 -22.03 -11.72 13.83
C LYS A 363 -20.96 -10.77 13.29
N GLU A 364 -19.97 -10.41 14.11
CA GLU A 364 -18.81 -9.62 13.70
C GLU A 364 -18.06 -10.32 12.56
N LEU A 365 -17.75 -11.62 12.70
CA LEU A 365 -17.10 -12.43 11.67
C LEU A 365 -17.93 -12.50 10.37
N ARG A 366 -19.27 -12.60 10.47
CA ARG A 366 -20.13 -12.56 9.28
C ARG A 366 -20.07 -11.21 8.57
N LEU A 367 -20.14 -10.11 9.33
CA LEU A 367 -20.02 -8.75 8.77
C LEU A 367 -18.65 -8.54 8.12
N THR A 368 -17.59 -9.00 8.75
CA THR A 368 -16.24 -8.99 8.21
C THR A 368 -16.17 -9.64 6.82
N ARG A 369 -16.80 -10.80 6.64
CA ARG A 369 -16.87 -11.47 5.33
C ARG A 369 -17.73 -10.71 4.31
N VAL A 370 -18.81 -10.06 4.76
CA VAL A 370 -19.64 -9.20 3.88
C VAL A 370 -18.83 -7.99 3.40
N PHE A 371 -18.12 -7.31 4.31
CA PHE A 371 -17.27 -6.17 3.93
C PHE A 371 -16.07 -6.60 3.06
N ALA A 372 -15.53 -7.81 3.25
CA ALA A 372 -14.51 -8.37 2.38
C ALA A 372 -14.98 -8.59 0.93
N VAL A 373 -16.29 -8.60 0.68
CA VAL A 373 -16.89 -8.62 -0.67
C VAL A 373 -17.24 -7.20 -1.13
N VAL A 374 -17.89 -6.41 -0.27
CA VAL A 374 -18.41 -5.08 -0.65
C VAL A 374 -17.29 -4.08 -0.97
N LEU A 375 -16.21 -4.09 -0.19
CA LEU A 375 -15.11 -3.13 -0.39
C LEU A 375 -14.37 -3.32 -1.72
N PRO A 376 -14.00 -4.55 -2.16
CA PRO A 376 -13.44 -4.74 -3.49
C PRO A 376 -14.38 -4.37 -4.62
N LEU A 377 -15.70 -4.54 -4.47
CA LEU A 377 -16.66 -4.07 -5.47
C LEU A 377 -16.67 -2.53 -5.57
N GLY A 378 -16.55 -1.83 -4.44
CA GLY A 378 -16.34 -0.37 -4.45
C GLY A 378 -15.02 0.03 -5.10
N ALA A 379 -13.96 -0.71 -4.82
CA ALA A 379 -12.64 -0.52 -5.44
C ALA A 379 -12.66 -0.77 -6.95
N LEU A 380 -13.42 -1.77 -7.41
CA LEU A 380 -13.64 -2.06 -8.84
C LEU A 380 -14.24 -0.85 -9.57
N LEU A 381 -15.26 -0.20 -8.99
CA LEU A 381 -15.87 0.98 -9.61
C LEU A 381 -14.85 2.12 -9.79
N ILE A 382 -13.97 2.34 -8.80
CA ILE A 382 -12.89 3.33 -8.92
C ILE A 382 -11.90 2.93 -10.02
N ALA A 383 -11.51 1.66 -10.07
CA ALA A 383 -10.56 1.12 -11.05
C ALA A 383 -11.09 1.23 -12.50
N LEU A 384 -12.39 1.04 -12.70
CA LEU A 384 -13.03 1.20 -14.01
C LEU A 384 -13.06 2.66 -14.48
N TYR A 385 -13.11 3.63 -13.55
CA TYR A 385 -13.12 5.05 -13.87
C TYR A 385 -11.71 5.63 -14.06
N ILE A 386 -10.75 5.25 -13.17
CA ILE A 386 -9.37 5.75 -13.24
C ILE A 386 -8.46 4.56 -13.59
N LYS A 387 -8.01 4.50 -14.86
CA LYS A 387 -7.22 3.38 -15.41
C LYS A 387 -5.70 3.57 -15.20
N ASN A 388 -5.28 4.12 -14.06
CA ASN A 388 -3.86 4.27 -13.69
C ASN A 388 -3.67 4.04 -12.19
N ALA A 389 -2.94 3.00 -11.84
CA ALA A 389 -2.77 2.56 -10.44
C ALA A 389 -2.06 3.59 -9.58
N TYR A 390 -1.02 4.26 -10.11
CA TYR A 390 -0.29 5.30 -9.39
C TYR A 390 -1.18 6.50 -9.03
N ASN A 391 -1.97 6.97 -9.99
CA ASN A 391 -2.84 8.12 -9.80
C ASN A 391 -3.94 7.85 -8.76
N ILE A 392 -4.53 6.65 -8.77
CA ILE A 392 -5.52 6.25 -7.75
C ILE A 392 -4.89 6.27 -6.37
N LEU A 393 -3.71 5.65 -6.24
CA LEU A 393 -2.99 5.58 -4.97
C LEU A 393 -2.69 6.99 -4.43
N MET A 394 -2.06 7.84 -5.24
CA MET A 394 -1.68 9.20 -4.85
C MET A 394 -2.90 10.07 -4.53
N PHE A 395 -4.00 9.85 -5.26
CA PHE A 395 -5.25 10.54 -4.95
C PHE A 395 -5.74 10.18 -3.53
N ALA A 396 -5.87 8.90 -3.20
CA ALA A 396 -6.37 8.45 -1.90
C ALA A 396 -5.40 8.82 -0.76
N TRP A 397 -4.11 8.62 -0.95
CA TRP A 397 -3.09 8.88 0.06
C TRP A 397 -2.93 10.37 0.39
N SER A 398 -3.14 11.27 -0.59
CA SER A 398 -3.05 12.71 -0.35
C SER A 398 -4.03 13.23 0.68
N PHE A 399 -5.27 12.73 0.70
CA PHE A 399 -6.28 13.09 1.70
C PHE A 399 -5.92 12.57 3.09
N TYR A 400 -5.52 11.31 3.16
CA TYR A 400 -5.17 10.67 4.42
C TYR A 400 -3.92 11.29 5.05
N ALA A 401 -2.87 11.47 4.28
CA ALA A 401 -1.65 12.11 4.75
C ALA A 401 -1.94 13.50 5.33
N ALA A 402 -2.69 14.33 4.59
CA ALA A 402 -3.02 15.68 5.02
C ALA A 402 -3.91 15.72 6.27
N ALA A 403 -4.85 14.77 6.43
CA ALA A 403 -5.83 14.79 7.52
C ALA A 403 -5.41 13.95 8.73
N ALA A 404 -4.77 12.79 8.54
CA ALA A 404 -4.54 11.81 9.60
C ALA A 404 -3.08 11.74 10.09
N GLY A 405 -2.11 12.08 9.26
CA GLY A 405 -0.69 11.90 9.56
C GLY A 405 -0.23 12.56 10.85
N LEU A 406 -0.45 13.86 10.97
CA LEU A 406 -0.08 14.62 12.17
C LEU A 406 -0.95 14.30 13.40
N PRO A 407 -2.29 14.14 13.29
CA PRO A 407 -3.12 13.64 14.38
C PRO A 407 -2.69 12.29 14.94
N ALA A 408 -2.31 11.31 14.11
CA ALA A 408 -1.83 10.01 14.57
C ALA A 408 -0.54 10.14 15.37
N PHE A 409 0.42 10.93 14.88
CA PHE A 409 1.65 11.21 15.61
C PHE A 409 1.38 11.92 16.93
N ALA A 410 0.51 12.93 16.93
CA ALA A 410 0.09 13.65 18.14
C ALA A 410 -0.62 12.72 19.14
N ALA A 411 -1.41 11.76 18.65
CA ALA A 411 -2.06 10.77 19.50
C ALA A 411 -1.03 9.88 20.24
N LEU A 412 0.13 9.61 19.67
CA LEU A 412 1.15 8.78 20.29
C LEU A 412 2.08 9.55 21.25
N TYR A 413 2.38 10.81 20.95
CA TYR A 413 3.45 11.55 21.66
C TYR A 413 3.02 12.86 22.34
N TRP A 414 2.00 13.54 21.85
CA TRP A 414 1.69 14.88 22.33
C TRP A 414 0.65 14.89 23.44
N LYS A 415 1.10 15.10 24.67
CA LYS A 415 0.24 15.09 25.87
C LYS A 415 -0.86 16.17 25.87
N LYS A 416 -0.63 17.30 25.21
CA LYS A 416 -1.58 18.42 25.13
C LYS A 416 -2.58 18.29 23.99
N ALA A 417 -2.49 17.24 23.15
CA ALA A 417 -3.47 17.01 22.10
C ALA A 417 -4.85 16.77 22.70
N THR A 418 -5.88 17.45 22.17
CA THR A 418 -7.27 17.35 22.65
C THR A 418 -8.19 16.78 21.59
N LYS A 419 -9.36 16.27 21.98
CA LYS A 419 -10.41 15.82 21.06
C LYS A 419 -10.76 16.91 20.04
N ALA A 420 -10.99 18.15 20.51
CA ALA A 420 -11.34 19.28 19.64
C ALA A 420 -10.21 19.56 18.64
N GLY A 421 -8.95 19.61 19.11
CA GLY A 421 -7.79 19.87 18.25
C GLY A 421 -7.59 18.81 17.18
N VAL A 422 -7.71 17.52 17.55
CA VAL A 422 -7.55 16.40 16.60
C VAL A 422 -8.67 16.44 15.54
N LEU A 423 -9.94 16.62 15.94
CA LEU A 423 -11.06 16.70 15.00
C LEU A 423 -10.95 17.92 14.08
N SER A 424 -10.58 19.09 14.62
CA SER A 424 -10.37 20.30 13.83
C SER A 424 -9.22 20.14 12.84
N GLY A 425 -8.12 19.51 13.28
CA GLY A 425 -6.98 19.20 12.41
C GLY A 425 -7.36 18.29 11.24
N MET A 426 -8.05 17.17 11.52
CA MET A 426 -8.53 16.24 10.49
C MET A 426 -9.48 16.95 9.51
N ALA A 427 -10.44 17.73 10.01
CA ALA A 427 -11.42 18.45 9.18
C ALA A 427 -10.71 19.49 8.30
N ALA A 428 -9.82 20.31 8.87
CA ALA A 428 -9.08 21.33 8.13
C ALA A 428 -8.19 20.70 7.04
N GLY A 429 -7.42 19.65 7.38
CA GLY A 429 -6.57 18.95 6.44
C GLY A 429 -7.35 18.37 5.26
N PHE A 430 -8.45 17.69 5.54
CA PHE A 430 -9.30 17.09 4.51
C PHE A 430 -9.95 18.17 3.62
N THR A 431 -10.58 19.18 4.22
CA THR A 431 -11.31 20.23 3.49
C THR A 431 -10.37 21.05 2.60
N VAL A 432 -9.21 21.46 3.13
CA VAL A 432 -8.24 22.25 2.36
C VAL A 432 -7.65 21.41 1.21
N THR A 433 -7.39 20.12 1.42
CA THR A 433 -6.93 19.23 0.34
C THR A 433 -7.96 19.12 -0.78
N ILE A 434 -9.26 18.99 -0.46
CA ILE A 434 -10.33 18.98 -1.46
C ILE A 434 -10.37 20.31 -2.20
N ALA A 435 -10.46 21.42 -1.45
CA ALA A 435 -10.57 22.75 -2.04
C ALA A 435 -9.39 23.04 -2.99
N TRP A 436 -8.17 22.67 -2.58
CA TRP A 436 -6.97 22.87 -3.42
C TRP A 436 -7.00 22.05 -4.70
N LYS A 437 -7.48 20.80 -4.63
CA LYS A 437 -7.67 19.95 -5.84
C LYS A 437 -8.73 20.53 -6.78
N LEU A 438 -9.88 20.99 -6.23
CA LEU A 438 -10.95 21.58 -7.02
C LEU A 438 -10.54 22.90 -7.70
N LEU A 439 -9.62 23.65 -7.07
CA LEU A 439 -9.02 24.86 -7.65
C LEU A 439 -7.94 24.56 -8.72
N GLY A 440 -7.73 23.29 -9.08
CA GLY A 440 -6.74 22.90 -10.08
C GLY A 440 -5.30 22.96 -9.59
N GLN A 441 -5.07 22.83 -8.29
CA GLN A 441 -3.73 22.87 -7.65
C GLN A 441 -2.95 24.14 -8.00
N PRO A 442 -3.39 25.32 -7.51
CA PRO A 442 -2.75 26.61 -7.78
C PRO A 442 -1.24 26.55 -7.58
N PHE A 443 -0.50 27.30 -8.39
CA PHE A 443 0.98 27.34 -8.40
C PHE A 443 1.66 25.99 -8.69
N GLY A 444 0.92 24.99 -9.22
CA GLY A 444 1.43 23.64 -9.41
C GLY A 444 1.76 22.90 -8.11
N LEU A 445 1.32 23.42 -6.95
CA LEU A 445 1.63 22.84 -5.64
C LEU A 445 0.67 21.69 -5.31
N GLY A 446 1.22 20.53 -5.00
CA GLY A 446 0.45 19.34 -4.62
C GLY A 446 -0.45 19.58 -3.41
N ALA A 447 -1.71 19.14 -3.47
CA ALA A 447 -2.76 19.48 -2.49
C ALA A 447 -2.48 19.03 -1.05
N THR A 448 -1.63 18.00 -0.86
CA THR A 448 -1.23 17.53 0.47
C THR A 448 -0.48 18.61 1.27
N VAL A 449 0.28 19.48 0.60
CA VAL A 449 1.08 20.53 1.28
C VAL A 449 0.18 21.50 2.03
N PRO A 450 -0.73 22.25 1.37
CA PRO A 450 -1.62 23.17 2.07
C PRO A 450 -2.55 22.45 3.04
N GLY A 451 -3.01 21.23 2.71
CA GLY A 451 -3.82 20.41 3.61
C GLY A 451 -3.09 20.04 4.90
N ALA A 452 -1.85 19.57 4.83
CA ALA A 452 -1.05 19.23 6.01
C ALA A 452 -0.73 20.46 6.87
N ILE A 453 -0.46 21.62 6.25
CA ILE A 453 -0.26 22.88 6.97
C ILE A 453 -1.54 23.28 7.71
N ALA A 454 -2.70 23.24 7.05
CA ALA A 454 -3.98 23.54 7.67
C ALA A 454 -4.30 22.59 8.83
N CYS A 455 -4.03 21.27 8.65
CA CYS A 455 -4.15 20.28 9.70
C CYS A 455 -3.25 20.63 10.90
N ALA A 456 -1.98 20.91 10.67
CA ALA A 456 -1.03 21.24 11.72
C ALA A 456 -1.47 22.48 12.53
N LEU A 457 -1.84 23.56 11.83
CA LEU A 457 -2.29 24.79 12.45
C LEU A 457 -3.56 24.58 13.30
N ALA A 458 -4.58 23.94 12.73
CA ALA A 458 -5.82 23.67 13.45
C ALA A 458 -5.60 22.73 14.64
N LEU A 459 -4.85 21.65 14.46
CA LEU A 459 -4.49 20.70 15.53
C LEU A 459 -3.81 21.40 16.69
N VAL A 460 -2.78 22.21 16.40
CA VAL A 460 -1.94 22.85 17.43
C VAL A 460 -2.73 23.96 18.12
N LEU A 461 -3.28 24.90 17.36
CA LEU A 461 -3.96 26.07 17.94
C LEU A 461 -5.19 25.67 18.78
N VAL A 462 -6.04 24.78 18.25
CA VAL A 462 -7.23 24.33 18.97
C VAL A 462 -6.86 23.46 20.17
N SER A 463 -5.84 22.58 20.07
CA SER A 463 -5.39 21.80 21.23
C SER A 463 -4.85 22.70 22.34
N LEU A 464 -4.02 23.69 22.04
CA LEU A 464 -3.47 24.62 23.04
C LEU A 464 -4.57 25.46 23.70
N ALA A 465 -5.58 25.90 22.94
CA ALA A 465 -6.72 26.64 23.46
C ALA A 465 -7.63 25.80 24.35
N THR A 466 -7.72 24.46 24.13
CA THR A 466 -8.69 23.59 24.81
C THR A 466 -8.05 22.65 25.85
N CYS A 467 -6.73 22.46 25.86
CA CYS A 467 -6.07 21.45 26.70
C CYS A 467 -6.26 21.66 28.22
N LYS A 468 -6.43 22.91 28.68
CA LYS A 468 -6.70 23.21 30.10
C LYS A 468 -8.15 22.89 30.51
N LYS A 469 -9.11 23.09 29.60
CA LYS A 469 -10.55 22.87 29.86
C LYS A 469 -10.98 21.42 29.63
N HIS A 470 -10.39 20.78 28.64
CA HIS A 470 -10.74 19.42 28.20
C HIS A 470 -9.48 18.58 27.98
N PRO A 471 -8.78 18.20 29.05
CA PRO A 471 -7.59 17.37 28.93
C PRO A 471 -7.94 15.99 28.38
N SER A 472 -7.12 15.45 27.49
CA SER A 472 -7.25 14.07 27.02
C SER A 472 -6.40 13.10 27.85
N VAL A 473 -6.83 11.85 27.93
CA VAL A 473 -6.04 10.79 28.55
C VAL A 473 -4.77 10.57 27.71
N TYR A 474 -3.61 10.47 28.37
CA TYR A 474 -2.36 10.16 27.70
C TYR A 474 -1.92 8.74 28.05
N LEU A 475 -1.83 7.89 27.04
CA LEU A 475 -1.43 6.49 27.22
C LEU A 475 0.11 6.40 27.26
N ASP A 476 0.68 6.33 28.46
CA ASP A 476 2.12 6.16 28.65
C ASP A 476 2.45 4.70 28.96
N PRO A 477 2.99 3.93 28.00
CA PRO A 477 3.27 2.52 28.22
C PRO A 477 4.39 2.25 29.24
N ARG A 478 5.10 3.30 29.69
CA ARG A 478 6.10 3.16 30.77
C ARG A 478 5.48 3.21 32.16
N LYS A 479 4.22 3.68 32.24
CA LYS A 479 3.48 3.80 33.52
C LYS A 479 2.41 2.72 33.72
N ALA A 480 2.11 1.97 32.69
CA ALA A 480 1.27 0.79 32.67
C ALA A 480 2.15 -0.47 32.79
#